data_71f6038537538deb58895f3cfa97d60d
#
_entry.id   71f6038537538deb58895f3cfa97d60d
#
_cell.length_a   1.000
_cell.length_b   1.000
_cell.length_c   1.000
_cell.angle_alpha   90.00
_cell.angle_beta   90.00
_cell.angle_gamma   90.00
#
_symmetry.space_group_name_H-M   'P 1'
#
loop_
_entity.id
_entity.type
_entity.pdbx_description
1 polymer ?
#
loop_
_entity_poly.entity_id
_entity_poly.type
_entity_poly.pdbx_seq_one_letter_code
_entity_poly.pdbx_strand_id
1 'polypeptide(L)'
;MMDNFDKAIVLPSKPKIVSEEGNKGVYEIDGFYPGYGFTIGNSLRRIILSSLPGAAITSVKIDGVEHEFSSIKGIREDVVMIMLNIKKLRIKMLSNEPQTLTIKAKGMGAVTAKDIEVPGQVEIINPELVMATLTDKDSKLSIEMTVERGLGFVSRDMLGKNKVDIGTIVLDANFAPILKVNYEVENMRVGDRTDFNRLRISLETDGSLTPREALEKSINIMIEQLRAITGFEEKENAPDENIPTDNSEISSEHIDIGIQKMDPEFLKTRIENLNLSVRTLNALSSANIRTIGGLARKREKDILEVEGLGAKGVAEIKRVLGEHGITLK
;
A
#
# COMPACT_ATOMS: atom_id res chain seq x y z
N MET A 1 1.64 -38.62 -10.30
CA MET A 1 0.16 -38.65 -10.09
C MET A 1 -0.44 -37.24 -9.90
N MET A 2 0.34 -36.17 -9.99
CA MET A 2 -0.16 -34.78 -9.93
C MET A 2 -0.66 -34.25 -11.29
N ASP A 3 -0.34 -34.89 -12.40
CA ASP A 3 -0.64 -34.37 -13.75
C ASP A 3 -2.12 -34.48 -14.21
N ASN A 4 -2.99 -35.16 -13.46
CA ASN A 4 -4.38 -35.33 -13.88
C ASN A 4 -5.37 -34.36 -13.23
N PHE A 5 -4.99 -33.67 -12.13
CA PHE A 5 -5.84 -32.64 -11.51
C PHE A 5 -5.78 -31.31 -12.28
N ASP A 6 -4.64 -30.96 -12.87
CA ASP A 6 -4.45 -29.74 -13.66
C ASP A 6 -5.26 -29.70 -14.96
N LYS A 7 -5.75 -30.85 -15.44
CA LYS A 7 -6.59 -30.93 -16.66
C LYS A 7 -8.08 -30.75 -16.39
N ALA A 8 -8.51 -30.74 -15.12
CA ALA A 8 -9.93 -30.68 -14.76
C ALA A 8 -10.50 -29.25 -14.62
N ILE A 9 -9.66 -28.26 -14.34
CA ILE A 9 -10.08 -26.87 -14.15
C ILE A 9 -9.62 -26.04 -15.34
N VAL A 10 -10.57 -25.64 -16.19
CA VAL A 10 -10.32 -24.75 -17.33
C VAL A 10 -10.12 -23.34 -16.82
N LEU A 11 -9.09 -22.66 -17.29
CA LEU A 11 -8.85 -21.25 -16.97
C LEU A 11 -9.86 -20.35 -17.71
N PRO A 12 -10.32 -19.27 -17.07
CA PRO A 12 -11.24 -18.32 -17.69
C PRO A 12 -10.55 -17.52 -18.80
N SER A 13 -11.36 -16.88 -19.65
CA SER A 13 -10.86 -15.97 -20.67
C SER A 13 -10.22 -14.71 -20.04
N LYS A 14 -9.44 -13.98 -20.83
CA LYS A 14 -9.04 -12.61 -20.46
C LYS A 14 -10.26 -11.70 -20.38
N PRO A 15 -10.25 -10.66 -19.52
CA PRO A 15 -11.32 -9.67 -19.48
C PRO A 15 -11.57 -9.04 -20.84
N LYS A 16 -12.82 -8.97 -21.25
CA LYS A 16 -13.29 -8.27 -22.45
C LYS A 16 -13.96 -6.96 -22.02
N ILE A 17 -13.71 -5.90 -22.74
CA ILE A 17 -14.38 -4.62 -22.55
C ILE A 17 -15.74 -4.71 -23.23
N VAL A 18 -16.83 -4.57 -22.45
CA VAL A 18 -18.20 -4.49 -22.98
C VAL A 18 -18.55 -3.03 -23.29
N SER A 19 -18.26 -2.14 -22.36
CA SER A 19 -18.36 -0.69 -22.55
C SER A 19 -17.33 0.02 -21.66
N GLU A 20 -16.80 1.13 -22.15
CA GLU A 20 -15.89 2.00 -21.40
C GLU A 20 -16.16 3.44 -21.82
N GLU A 21 -16.77 4.23 -20.94
CA GLU A 21 -17.16 5.60 -21.17
C GLU A 21 -16.69 6.48 -20.01
N GLY A 22 -15.63 7.25 -20.23
CA GLY A 22 -15.07 8.14 -19.21
C GLY A 22 -14.69 7.38 -17.94
N ASN A 23 -15.45 7.63 -16.87
CA ASN A 23 -15.20 7.04 -15.54
C ASN A 23 -15.98 5.74 -15.30
N LYS A 24 -16.72 5.23 -16.29
CA LYS A 24 -17.51 4.00 -16.19
C LYS A 24 -16.95 2.94 -17.10
N GLY A 25 -16.83 1.71 -16.59
CA GLY A 25 -16.38 0.56 -17.34
C GLY A 25 -17.20 -0.69 -16.99
N VAL A 26 -17.49 -1.50 -18.01
CA VAL A 26 -18.10 -2.82 -17.86
C VAL A 26 -17.20 -3.84 -18.52
N TYR A 27 -16.78 -4.81 -17.74
CA TYR A 27 -15.87 -5.88 -18.16
C TYR A 27 -16.53 -7.22 -18.01
N GLU A 28 -16.26 -8.13 -18.95
CA GLU A 28 -16.80 -9.47 -18.97
C GLU A 28 -15.69 -10.50 -19.05
N ILE A 29 -15.77 -11.54 -18.23
CA ILE A 29 -14.83 -12.63 -18.17
C ILE A 29 -15.60 -13.94 -18.31
N ASP A 30 -15.29 -14.68 -19.36
CA ASP A 30 -15.98 -15.92 -19.72
C ASP A 30 -15.24 -17.16 -19.24
N GLY A 31 -15.99 -18.24 -19.02
CA GLY A 31 -15.43 -19.57 -18.86
C GLY A 31 -14.89 -19.91 -17.46
N PHE A 32 -15.36 -19.22 -16.43
CA PHE A 32 -15.07 -19.67 -15.07
C PHE A 32 -15.69 -21.04 -14.79
N TYR A 33 -14.93 -21.90 -14.13
CA TYR A 33 -15.45 -23.15 -13.62
C TYR A 33 -16.64 -22.89 -12.68
N PRO A 34 -17.65 -23.77 -12.62
CA PRO A 34 -18.84 -23.58 -11.81
C PRO A 34 -18.57 -23.11 -10.39
N GLY A 35 -19.21 -22.01 -9.98
CA GLY A 35 -19.06 -21.38 -8.66
C GLY A 35 -17.90 -20.35 -8.54
N TYR A 36 -16.86 -20.44 -9.37
CA TYR A 36 -15.72 -19.52 -9.30
C TYR A 36 -16.09 -18.07 -9.65
N GLY A 37 -17.09 -17.86 -10.53
CA GLY A 37 -17.59 -16.54 -10.84
C GLY A 37 -18.03 -15.77 -9.61
N PHE A 38 -18.74 -16.40 -8.68
CA PHE A 38 -19.18 -15.79 -7.43
C PHE A 38 -18.02 -15.51 -6.48
N THR A 39 -17.11 -16.50 -6.31
CA THR A 39 -15.95 -16.38 -5.43
C THR A 39 -15.04 -15.24 -5.86
N ILE A 40 -14.66 -15.22 -7.13
CA ILE A 40 -13.76 -14.19 -7.69
C ILE A 40 -14.45 -12.84 -7.76
N GLY A 41 -15.71 -12.80 -8.22
CA GLY A 41 -16.49 -11.56 -8.32
C GLY A 41 -16.66 -10.85 -6.97
N ASN A 42 -17.01 -11.59 -5.92
CA ASN A 42 -17.11 -11.03 -4.57
C ASN A 42 -15.76 -10.57 -4.01
N SER A 43 -14.71 -11.37 -4.20
CA SER A 43 -13.35 -11.03 -3.73
C SER A 43 -12.84 -9.78 -4.43
N LEU A 44 -12.95 -9.69 -5.75
CA LEU A 44 -12.55 -8.51 -6.53
C LEU A 44 -13.36 -7.28 -6.11
N ARG A 45 -14.69 -7.39 -5.97
CA ARG A 45 -15.53 -6.28 -5.51
C ARG A 45 -15.05 -5.72 -4.18
N ARG A 46 -14.71 -6.58 -3.23
CA ARG A 46 -14.20 -6.15 -1.91
C ARG A 46 -12.85 -5.47 -2.01
N ILE A 47 -11.91 -6.00 -2.79
CA ILE A 47 -10.58 -5.43 -3.00
C ILE A 47 -10.68 -4.07 -3.69
N ILE A 48 -11.53 -3.95 -4.73
CA ILE A 48 -11.76 -2.70 -5.46
C ILE A 48 -12.25 -1.60 -4.52
N LEU A 49 -13.17 -1.92 -3.59
CA LEU A 49 -13.72 -0.94 -2.65
C LEU A 49 -12.78 -0.56 -1.51
N SER A 50 -11.91 -1.48 -1.07
CA SER A 50 -11.14 -1.30 0.19
C SER A 50 -9.66 -1.08 0.02
N SER A 51 -9.07 -1.53 -1.10
CA SER A 51 -7.62 -1.69 -1.18
C SER A 51 -6.96 -0.85 -2.27
N LEU A 52 -7.71 -0.07 -3.02
CA LEU A 52 -7.16 0.86 -3.99
C LEU A 52 -6.75 2.17 -3.31
N PRO A 53 -5.49 2.62 -3.48
CA PRO A 53 -5.04 3.88 -2.94
C PRO A 53 -5.61 5.06 -3.72
N GLY A 54 -5.95 6.12 -3.01
CA GLY A 54 -6.38 7.38 -3.58
C GLY A 54 -5.91 8.57 -2.74
N ALA A 55 -6.42 9.76 -3.05
CA ALA A 55 -6.09 10.99 -2.36
C ALA A 55 -7.34 11.65 -1.78
N ALA A 56 -7.21 12.26 -0.60
CA ALA A 56 -8.29 12.98 0.04
C ALA A 56 -7.75 14.16 0.85
N ILE A 57 -8.61 15.14 1.10
CA ILE A 57 -8.31 16.25 1.99
C ILE A 57 -8.53 15.80 3.43
N THR A 58 -7.49 15.89 4.24
CA THR A 58 -7.47 15.45 5.65
C THR A 58 -7.68 16.63 6.62
N SER A 59 -7.23 17.81 6.26
CA SER A 59 -7.40 19.00 7.09
C SER A 59 -7.63 20.26 6.27
N VAL A 60 -8.33 21.21 6.86
CA VAL A 60 -8.67 22.51 6.27
C VAL A 60 -8.46 23.60 7.31
N LYS A 61 -7.83 24.68 6.89
CA LYS A 61 -7.69 25.92 7.66
C LYS A 61 -8.29 27.05 6.87
N ILE A 62 -9.26 27.75 7.48
CA ILE A 62 -9.95 28.89 6.87
C ILE A 62 -9.59 30.14 7.68
N ASP A 63 -9.14 31.17 6.99
CA ASP A 63 -8.77 32.41 7.65
C ASP A 63 -9.98 33.07 8.35
N GLY A 64 -9.80 33.43 9.63
CA GLY A 64 -10.86 34.02 10.46
C GLY A 64 -11.92 33.01 10.98
N VAL A 65 -11.68 31.70 10.87
CA VAL A 65 -12.58 30.65 11.36
C VAL A 65 -11.86 29.80 12.41
N GLU A 66 -12.48 29.62 13.57
CA GLU A 66 -11.93 28.83 14.67
C GLU A 66 -12.57 27.42 14.77
N HIS A 67 -13.81 27.25 14.29
CA HIS A 67 -14.54 26.00 14.34
C HIS A 67 -15.54 25.84 13.18
N GLU A 68 -15.97 24.62 12.92
CA GLU A 68 -16.82 24.25 11.79
C GLU A 68 -18.22 24.87 11.78
N PHE A 69 -18.73 25.31 12.92
CA PHE A 69 -20.09 25.89 13.04
C PHE A 69 -20.10 27.42 12.90
N SER A 70 -19.03 27.99 12.36
CA SER A 70 -18.92 29.42 12.10
C SER A 70 -19.57 29.80 10.75
N SER A 71 -19.93 31.08 10.62
CA SER A 71 -20.30 31.69 9.34
C SER A 71 -19.28 32.77 8.98
N ILE A 72 -19.01 32.95 7.70
CA ILE A 72 -18.06 33.91 7.19
C ILE A 72 -18.84 35.09 6.58
N LYS A 73 -18.57 36.30 7.05
CA LYS A 73 -19.28 37.50 6.54
C LYS A 73 -18.98 37.70 5.06
N GLY A 74 -20.06 37.90 4.26
CA GLY A 74 -19.95 38.11 2.82
C GLY A 74 -19.77 36.82 2.00
N ILE A 75 -19.98 35.65 2.61
CA ILE A 75 -20.02 34.35 1.93
C ILE A 75 -21.41 33.73 2.17
N ARG A 76 -22.00 33.19 1.13
CA ARG A 76 -23.38 32.63 1.17
C ARG A 76 -23.43 31.32 1.96
N GLU A 77 -22.43 30.47 1.76
CA GLU A 77 -22.30 29.18 2.41
C GLU A 77 -21.68 29.34 3.81
N ASP A 78 -22.16 28.57 4.77
CA ASP A 78 -21.51 28.41 6.06
C ASP A 78 -20.27 27.49 5.96
N VAL A 79 -19.46 27.44 7.01
CA VAL A 79 -18.23 26.65 7.02
C VAL A 79 -18.51 25.16 6.82
N VAL A 80 -19.59 24.62 7.38
CA VAL A 80 -19.99 23.21 7.19
C VAL A 80 -20.27 22.93 5.71
N MET A 81 -20.99 23.83 5.02
CA MET A 81 -21.27 23.68 3.59
C MET A 81 -20.02 23.76 2.74
N ILE A 82 -19.10 24.65 3.07
CA ILE A 82 -17.79 24.76 2.41
C ILE A 82 -17.02 23.44 2.58
N MET A 83 -16.94 22.89 3.81
CA MET A 83 -16.30 21.60 4.06
C MET A 83 -16.93 20.45 3.29
N LEU A 84 -18.28 20.40 3.20
CA LEU A 84 -18.98 19.40 2.40
C LEU A 84 -18.67 19.53 0.90
N ASN A 85 -18.49 20.77 0.40
CA ASN A 85 -18.07 20.98 -0.98
C ASN A 85 -16.60 20.58 -1.18
N ILE A 86 -15.71 20.88 -0.23
CA ILE A 86 -14.31 20.43 -0.22
C ILE A 86 -14.24 18.89 -0.29
N LYS A 87 -15.06 18.17 0.45
CA LYS A 87 -15.12 16.70 0.40
C LYS A 87 -15.55 16.13 -0.97
N LYS A 88 -16.21 16.92 -1.82
CA LYS A 88 -16.57 16.51 -3.20
C LYS A 88 -15.43 16.70 -4.18
N LEU A 89 -14.33 17.36 -3.78
CA LEU A 89 -13.19 17.59 -4.64
C LEU A 89 -12.53 16.24 -4.99
N ARG A 90 -12.27 16.04 -6.28
CA ARG A 90 -11.61 14.84 -6.80
C ARG A 90 -10.19 15.18 -7.16
N ILE A 91 -9.26 14.47 -6.52
CA ILE A 91 -7.84 14.83 -6.54
C ILE A 91 -7.04 13.60 -6.94
N LYS A 92 -6.09 13.82 -7.86
CA LYS A 92 -5.07 12.84 -8.21
C LYS A 92 -3.72 13.32 -7.70
N MET A 93 -3.06 12.53 -6.86
CA MET A 93 -1.72 12.78 -6.36
C MET A 93 -0.70 11.89 -7.05
N LEU A 94 0.40 12.48 -7.49
CA LEU A 94 1.55 11.77 -8.05
C LEU A 94 2.62 11.49 -6.99
N SER A 95 2.61 12.24 -5.88
CA SER A 95 3.51 12.09 -4.73
C SER A 95 2.87 11.28 -3.61
N ASN A 96 3.69 10.67 -2.75
CA ASN A 96 3.24 10.04 -1.51
C ASN A 96 3.31 10.98 -0.30
N GLU A 97 3.96 12.14 -0.44
CA GLU A 97 4.09 13.13 0.62
C GLU A 97 2.86 14.03 0.70
N PRO A 98 2.43 14.47 1.91
CA PRO A 98 1.34 15.42 2.06
C PRO A 98 1.60 16.70 1.26
N GLN A 99 0.56 17.23 0.63
CA GLN A 99 0.63 18.45 -0.19
C GLN A 99 -0.37 19.48 0.33
N THR A 100 -0.01 20.75 0.23
CA THR A 100 -0.87 21.85 0.62
C THR A 100 -1.46 22.52 -0.62
N LEU A 101 -2.79 22.68 -0.63
CA LEU A 101 -3.55 23.42 -1.62
C LEU A 101 -4.04 24.72 -1.02
N THR A 102 -4.03 25.80 -1.76
CA THR A 102 -4.50 27.10 -1.28
C THR A 102 -5.55 27.70 -2.21
N ILE A 103 -6.55 28.34 -1.62
CA ILE A 103 -7.54 29.17 -2.31
C ILE A 103 -7.43 30.59 -1.77
N LYS A 104 -7.31 31.55 -2.66
CA LYS A 104 -7.35 33.00 -2.32
C LYS A 104 -8.29 33.69 -3.27
N ALA A 105 -9.50 34.01 -2.80
CA ALA A 105 -10.51 34.68 -3.58
C ALA A 105 -10.88 36.02 -2.96
N LYS A 106 -11.14 37.03 -3.80
CA LYS A 106 -11.59 38.35 -3.40
C LYS A 106 -12.65 38.89 -4.36
N GLY A 107 -13.60 39.66 -3.81
CA GLY A 107 -14.67 40.31 -4.60
C GLY A 107 -15.94 39.46 -4.62
N MET A 108 -16.83 39.76 -5.56
CA MET A 108 -18.12 39.07 -5.72
C MET A 108 -18.02 37.99 -6.80
N GLY A 109 -18.46 36.76 -6.52
CA GLY A 109 -18.46 35.68 -7.49
C GLY A 109 -18.47 34.29 -6.87
N ALA A 110 -18.63 33.28 -7.71
CA ALA A 110 -18.48 31.90 -7.31
C ALA A 110 -16.99 31.50 -7.33
N VAL A 111 -16.52 30.92 -6.26
CA VAL A 111 -15.17 30.34 -6.13
C VAL A 111 -15.28 28.87 -6.51
N THR A 112 -14.56 28.48 -7.53
CA THR A 112 -14.55 27.13 -8.09
C THR A 112 -13.26 26.39 -7.78
N ALA A 113 -13.23 25.10 -8.04
CA ALA A 113 -12.02 24.31 -7.87
C ALA A 113 -10.88 24.72 -8.83
N LYS A 114 -11.17 25.47 -9.90
CA LYS A 114 -10.13 26.11 -10.76
C LYS A 114 -9.29 27.14 -10.05
N ASP A 115 -9.88 27.82 -9.05
CA ASP A 115 -9.23 28.90 -8.31
C ASP A 115 -8.25 28.37 -7.25
N ILE A 116 -8.11 27.05 -7.16
CA ILE A 116 -7.18 26.40 -6.24
C ILE A 116 -5.75 26.49 -6.83
N GLU A 117 -4.84 27.05 -6.06
CA GLU A 117 -3.41 26.96 -6.34
C GLU A 117 -2.92 25.55 -5.97
N VAL A 118 -2.53 24.77 -6.97
CA VAL A 118 -2.07 23.39 -6.81
C VAL A 118 -0.58 23.26 -7.06
N PRO A 119 0.17 22.50 -6.23
CA PRO A 119 1.54 22.14 -6.56
C PRO A 119 1.57 21.20 -7.76
N GLY A 120 2.68 21.15 -8.50
CA GLY A 120 2.80 20.37 -9.73
C GLY A 120 2.62 18.85 -9.60
N GLN A 121 2.54 18.34 -8.36
CA GLN A 121 2.34 16.93 -8.06
C GLN A 121 0.87 16.56 -7.76
N VAL A 122 -0.05 17.53 -7.89
CA VAL A 122 -1.48 17.37 -7.62
C VAL A 122 -2.27 17.85 -8.83
N GLU A 123 -3.28 17.08 -9.21
CA GLU A 123 -4.21 17.37 -10.30
C GLU A 123 -5.65 17.35 -9.78
N ILE A 124 -6.43 18.37 -10.13
CA ILE A 124 -7.87 18.45 -9.81
C ILE A 124 -8.66 17.92 -11.00
N ILE A 125 -9.48 16.90 -10.75
CA ILE A 125 -10.25 16.20 -11.78
C ILE A 125 -11.58 16.91 -12.11
N ASN A 126 -12.17 17.61 -11.12
CA ASN A 126 -13.47 18.29 -11.25
C ASN A 126 -13.36 19.81 -11.03
N PRO A 127 -12.70 20.54 -11.94
CA PRO A 127 -12.40 21.96 -11.78
C PRO A 127 -13.64 22.86 -11.73
N GLU A 128 -14.78 22.42 -12.24
CA GLU A 128 -16.05 23.17 -12.26
C GLU A 128 -16.82 23.13 -10.92
N LEU A 129 -16.31 22.40 -9.92
CA LEU A 129 -16.97 22.28 -8.62
C LEU A 129 -16.97 23.65 -7.92
N VAL A 130 -18.14 24.15 -7.55
CA VAL A 130 -18.28 25.37 -6.76
C VAL A 130 -17.98 25.04 -5.30
N MET A 131 -17.03 25.77 -4.73
CA MET A 131 -16.58 25.62 -3.35
C MET A 131 -17.33 26.57 -2.40
N ALA A 132 -17.45 27.84 -2.80
CA ALA A 132 -18.12 28.89 -2.05
C ALA A 132 -18.59 29.98 -2.99
N THR A 133 -19.51 30.86 -2.54
CA THR A 133 -20.01 32.02 -3.28
C THR A 133 -19.82 33.28 -2.46
N LEU A 134 -18.99 34.20 -2.95
CA LEU A 134 -18.79 35.50 -2.33
C LEU A 134 -19.91 36.46 -2.78
N THR A 135 -20.55 37.14 -1.83
CA THR A 135 -21.74 37.99 -2.07
C THR A 135 -21.39 39.49 -2.05
N ASP A 136 -20.31 39.87 -1.41
CA ASP A 136 -19.90 41.28 -1.26
C ASP A 136 -18.59 41.58 -2.00
N LYS A 137 -18.43 42.82 -2.46
CA LYS A 137 -17.21 43.27 -3.17
C LYS A 137 -15.96 43.23 -2.30
N ASP A 138 -16.12 43.42 -1.00
CA ASP A 138 -15.02 43.43 -0.03
C ASP A 138 -14.77 42.05 0.62
N SER A 139 -15.54 41.03 0.22
CA SER A 139 -15.39 39.68 0.73
C SER A 139 -14.05 39.10 0.33
N LYS A 140 -13.46 38.38 1.26
CA LYS A 140 -12.19 37.65 1.08
C LYS A 140 -12.39 36.23 1.61
N LEU A 141 -11.86 35.28 0.88
CA LEU A 141 -11.82 33.89 1.30
C LEU A 141 -10.41 33.35 1.10
N SER A 142 -9.79 32.91 2.19
CA SER A 142 -8.50 32.24 2.18
C SER A 142 -8.67 30.88 2.83
N ILE A 143 -8.40 29.82 2.08
CA ILE A 143 -8.51 28.44 2.55
C ILE A 143 -7.19 27.74 2.25
N GLU A 144 -6.64 27.06 3.24
CA GLU A 144 -5.51 26.15 3.13
C GLU A 144 -6.00 24.73 3.41
N MET A 145 -5.67 23.79 2.54
CA MET A 145 -6.12 22.41 2.58
C MET A 145 -4.94 21.47 2.50
N THR A 146 -4.86 20.49 3.40
CA THR A 146 -3.85 19.44 3.32
C THR A 146 -4.45 18.24 2.62
N VAL A 147 -3.78 17.78 1.58
CA VAL A 147 -4.12 16.57 0.82
C VAL A 147 -3.12 15.48 1.13
N GLU A 148 -3.61 14.30 1.41
CA GLU A 148 -2.80 13.13 1.69
C GLU A 148 -3.23 11.95 0.83
N ARG A 149 -2.32 10.97 0.69
CA ARG A 149 -2.61 9.70 0.04
C ARG A 149 -2.86 8.64 1.09
N GLY A 150 -3.88 7.82 0.87
CA GLY A 150 -4.26 6.77 1.83
C GLY A 150 -5.09 5.66 1.20
N LEU A 151 -5.63 4.81 2.07
CA LEU A 151 -6.46 3.67 1.72
C LEU A 151 -7.79 3.73 2.47
N GLY A 152 -8.88 3.45 1.76
CA GLY A 152 -10.21 3.32 2.33
C GLY A 152 -10.71 4.57 3.02
N PHE A 153 -11.39 4.43 4.17
CA PHE A 153 -11.96 5.51 4.96
C PHE A 153 -11.22 5.66 6.29
N VAL A 154 -10.83 6.90 6.61
CA VAL A 154 -10.20 7.25 7.89
C VAL A 154 -11.01 8.36 8.55
N SER A 155 -11.48 8.11 9.78
CA SER A 155 -12.25 9.10 10.54
C SER A 155 -11.35 10.21 11.08
N ARG A 156 -11.95 11.40 11.30
CA ARG A 156 -11.26 12.55 11.91
C ARG A 156 -10.62 12.23 13.27
N ASP A 157 -11.23 11.33 14.06
CA ASP A 157 -10.71 10.93 15.38
C ASP A 157 -9.39 10.14 15.27
N MET A 158 -9.17 9.45 14.17
CA MET A 158 -7.91 8.77 13.87
C MET A 158 -6.84 9.75 13.36
N LEU A 159 -7.23 10.70 12.51
CA LEU A 159 -6.33 11.73 11.96
C LEU A 159 -5.95 12.78 13.02
N GLY A 160 -6.87 13.16 13.90
CA GLY A 160 -6.67 14.19 14.93
C GLY A 160 -5.79 13.80 16.11
N LYS A 161 -5.27 12.56 16.17
CA LYS A 161 -4.32 12.13 17.22
C LYS A 161 -2.95 12.81 17.14
N ASN A 162 -2.59 13.31 15.97
CA ASN A 162 -1.40 14.14 15.80
C ASN A 162 -1.72 15.58 16.23
N LYS A 163 -0.73 16.29 16.75
CA LYS A 163 -0.88 17.71 17.13
C LYS A 163 -1.38 18.51 15.94
N VAL A 164 -2.60 18.99 16.02
CA VAL A 164 -3.22 19.85 15.00
C VAL A 164 -3.02 21.29 15.42
N ASP A 165 -2.62 22.16 14.47
CA ASP A 165 -2.47 23.59 14.72
C ASP A 165 -3.81 24.22 15.08
N ILE A 166 -3.77 25.26 15.92
CA ILE A 166 -4.97 26.01 16.32
C ILE A 166 -5.63 26.60 15.07
N GLY A 167 -6.95 26.43 14.96
CA GLY A 167 -7.74 26.88 13.81
C GLY A 167 -7.73 25.94 12.59
N THR A 168 -7.11 24.75 12.69
CA THR A 168 -7.19 23.72 11.67
C THR A 168 -8.34 22.77 11.97
N ILE A 169 -9.22 22.56 11.02
CA ILE A 169 -10.37 21.65 11.09
C ILE A 169 -9.98 20.34 10.41
N VAL A 170 -9.98 19.24 11.16
CA VAL A 170 -9.73 17.90 10.62
C VAL A 170 -11.01 17.35 10.00
N LEU A 171 -10.91 16.77 8.82
CA LEU A 171 -12.00 16.13 8.09
C LEU A 171 -11.86 14.62 8.07
N ASP A 172 -13.01 13.92 8.01
CA ASP A 172 -13.01 12.50 7.62
C ASP A 172 -12.53 12.39 6.18
N ALA A 173 -11.57 11.51 5.94
CA ALA A 173 -10.98 11.29 4.63
C ALA A 173 -11.48 9.98 4.01
N ASN A 174 -12.06 10.04 2.83
CA ASN A 174 -12.35 8.87 2.01
C ASN A 174 -11.37 8.84 0.85
N PHE A 175 -10.39 7.96 0.93
CA PHE A 175 -9.34 7.81 -0.07
C PHE A 175 -9.74 6.90 -1.22
N ALA A 176 -10.86 6.16 -1.12
CA ALA A 176 -11.26 5.22 -2.16
C ALA A 176 -11.59 5.94 -3.48
N PRO A 177 -10.90 5.64 -4.59
CA PRO A 177 -11.14 6.26 -5.89
C PRO A 177 -12.35 5.67 -6.62
N ILE A 178 -13.13 4.81 -5.95
CA ILE A 178 -14.25 4.07 -6.52
C ILE A 178 -15.56 4.61 -5.97
N LEU A 179 -16.44 5.04 -6.86
CA LEU A 179 -17.78 5.52 -6.53
C LEU A 179 -18.78 4.38 -6.45
N LYS A 180 -18.69 3.43 -7.40
CA LYS A 180 -19.60 2.30 -7.47
C LYS A 180 -18.92 1.09 -8.09
N VAL A 181 -19.20 -0.09 -7.53
CA VAL A 181 -18.81 -1.37 -8.12
C VAL A 181 -19.94 -2.37 -7.95
N ASN A 182 -20.27 -3.08 -9.02
CA ASN A 182 -21.20 -4.18 -9.02
C ASN A 182 -20.62 -5.36 -9.80
N TYR A 183 -21.05 -6.58 -9.47
CA TYR A 183 -20.75 -7.77 -10.27
C TYR A 183 -22.01 -8.60 -10.45
N GLU A 184 -22.09 -9.26 -11.59
CA GLU A 184 -23.16 -10.17 -11.97
C GLU A 184 -22.53 -11.46 -12.49
N VAL A 185 -23.14 -12.59 -12.13
CA VAL A 185 -22.69 -13.91 -12.57
C VAL A 185 -23.82 -14.59 -13.33
N GLU A 186 -23.53 -14.95 -14.56
CA GLU A 186 -24.47 -15.65 -15.44
C GLU A 186 -23.93 -17.04 -15.76
N ASN A 187 -24.82 -18.02 -15.94
CA ASN A 187 -24.41 -19.32 -16.46
C ASN A 187 -24.17 -19.25 -17.96
N MET A 188 -23.12 -19.94 -18.42
CA MET A 188 -22.79 -20.01 -19.83
C MET A 188 -22.43 -21.42 -20.25
N ARG A 189 -22.54 -21.70 -21.54
CA ARG A 189 -22.18 -22.97 -22.14
C ARG A 189 -20.70 -23.00 -22.53
N VAL A 190 -19.99 -24.03 -22.11
CA VAL A 190 -18.62 -24.36 -22.56
C VAL A 190 -18.60 -25.82 -22.98
N GLY A 191 -18.51 -26.08 -24.28
CA GLY A 191 -18.63 -27.41 -24.84
C GLY A 191 -20.05 -27.99 -24.59
N ASP A 192 -20.12 -29.14 -23.94
CA ASP A 192 -21.38 -29.80 -23.59
C ASP A 192 -21.96 -29.40 -22.23
N ARG A 193 -21.22 -28.61 -21.43
CA ARG A 193 -21.63 -28.15 -20.10
C ARG A 193 -22.21 -26.74 -20.17
N THR A 194 -23.29 -26.52 -19.40
CA THR A 194 -24.02 -25.23 -19.35
C THR A 194 -23.95 -24.55 -18.00
N ASP A 195 -23.11 -25.06 -17.10
CA ASP A 195 -22.98 -24.63 -15.71
C ASP A 195 -21.72 -23.77 -15.43
N PHE A 196 -20.94 -23.44 -16.47
CA PHE A 196 -19.83 -22.51 -16.36
C PHE A 196 -20.36 -21.10 -16.08
N ASN A 197 -19.50 -20.25 -15.49
CA ASN A 197 -19.89 -18.91 -15.14
C ASN A 197 -19.24 -17.86 -16.06
N ARG A 198 -20.04 -16.87 -16.41
CA ARG A 198 -19.63 -15.58 -16.96
C ARG A 198 -19.70 -14.56 -15.84
N LEU A 199 -18.63 -13.86 -15.60
CA LEU A 199 -18.55 -12.78 -14.62
C LEU A 199 -18.54 -11.44 -15.33
N ARG A 200 -19.53 -10.60 -15.04
CA ARG A 200 -19.62 -9.21 -15.50
C ARG A 200 -19.33 -8.28 -14.32
N ILE A 201 -18.37 -7.37 -14.46
CA ILE A 201 -18.00 -6.38 -13.44
C ILE A 201 -18.24 -5.00 -13.99
N SER A 202 -19.05 -4.20 -13.28
CA SER A 202 -19.34 -2.81 -13.60
C SER A 202 -18.66 -1.90 -12.58
N LEU A 203 -17.87 -0.95 -13.05
CA LEU A 203 -17.08 -0.04 -12.24
C LEU A 203 -17.40 1.40 -12.57
N GLU A 204 -17.46 2.26 -11.55
CA GLU A 204 -17.51 3.71 -11.69
C GLU A 204 -16.46 4.32 -10.78
N THR A 205 -15.49 5.04 -11.36
CA THR A 205 -14.40 5.69 -10.65
C THR A 205 -14.68 7.19 -10.47
N ASP A 206 -13.89 7.84 -9.65
CA ASP A 206 -13.92 9.29 -9.46
C ASP A 206 -13.17 10.07 -10.56
N GLY A 207 -12.48 9.36 -11.46
CA GLY A 207 -11.66 9.92 -12.55
C GLY A 207 -10.17 10.02 -12.23
N SER A 208 -9.75 9.79 -10.99
CA SER A 208 -8.32 9.74 -10.64
C SER A 208 -7.62 8.49 -11.20
N LEU A 209 -8.39 7.41 -11.40
CA LEU A 209 -8.01 6.17 -12.06
C LEU A 209 -9.01 5.83 -13.16
N THR A 210 -8.53 5.22 -14.24
CA THR A 210 -9.44 4.63 -15.24
C THR A 210 -10.06 3.34 -14.68
N PRO A 211 -11.30 2.98 -15.10
CA PRO A 211 -11.94 1.74 -14.66
C PRO A 211 -11.07 0.49 -14.93
N ARG A 212 -10.38 0.47 -16.06
CA ARG A 212 -9.46 -0.60 -16.45
C ARG A 212 -8.29 -0.71 -15.47
N GLU A 213 -7.60 0.41 -15.18
CA GLU A 213 -6.50 0.42 -14.21
C GLU A 213 -6.95 -0.01 -12.81
N ALA A 214 -8.17 0.38 -12.40
CA ALA A 214 -8.73 -0.02 -11.12
C ALA A 214 -8.92 -1.54 -11.05
N LEU A 215 -9.45 -2.16 -12.11
CA LEU A 215 -9.63 -3.61 -12.20
C LEU A 215 -8.27 -4.34 -12.21
N GLU A 216 -7.33 -3.91 -13.07
CA GLU A 216 -6.00 -4.52 -13.18
C GLU A 216 -5.22 -4.45 -11.85
N LYS A 217 -5.22 -3.29 -11.17
CA LYS A 217 -4.58 -3.12 -9.86
C LYS A 217 -5.21 -4.03 -8.81
N SER A 218 -6.53 -4.16 -8.81
CA SER A 218 -7.24 -5.02 -7.86
C SER A 218 -6.93 -6.50 -8.06
N ILE A 219 -6.80 -6.95 -9.31
CA ILE A 219 -6.37 -8.31 -9.64
C ILE A 219 -4.95 -8.55 -9.15
N ASN A 220 -4.04 -7.60 -9.39
CA ASN A 220 -2.64 -7.72 -8.95
C ASN A 220 -2.54 -7.80 -7.42
N ILE A 221 -3.28 -6.95 -6.69
CA ILE A 221 -3.34 -7.02 -5.22
C ILE A 221 -3.81 -8.40 -4.76
N MET A 222 -4.85 -8.96 -5.40
CA MET A 222 -5.34 -10.30 -5.05
C MET A 222 -4.28 -11.38 -5.29
N ILE A 223 -3.57 -11.30 -6.42
CA ILE A 223 -2.50 -12.25 -6.76
C ILE A 223 -1.37 -12.17 -5.73
N GLU A 224 -0.94 -10.97 -5.34
CA GLU A 224 0.12 -10.77 -4.34
C GLU A 224 -0.28 -11.32 -2.97
N GLN A 225 -1.52 -11.07 -2.53
CA GLN A 225 -2.04 -11.63 -1.27
C GLN A 225 -2.11 -13.16 -1.30
N LEU A 226 -2.56 -13.75 -2.42
CA LEU A 226 -2.60 -15.21 -2.57
C LEU A 226 -1.19 -15.83 -2.62
N ARG A 227 -0.23 -15.17 -3.29
CA ARG A 227 1.17 -15.61 -3.30
C ARG A 227 1.79 -15.59 -1.90
N ALA A 228 1.50 -14.58 -1.10
CA ALA A 228 1.98 -14.50 0.27
C ALA A 228 1.47 -15.65 1.16
N ILE A 229 0.27 -16.18 0.87
CA ILE A 229 -0.32 -17.29 1.63
C ILE A 229 0.24 -18.64 1.20
N THR A 230 0.75 -18.77 -0.04
CA THR A 230 1.28 -20.05 -0.55
C THR A 230 2.62 -20.46 0.05
N GLY A 231 3.37 -19.54 0.67
CA GLY A 231 4.60 -19.82 1.40
C GLY A 231 4.27 -20.35 2.80
N PHE A 232 4.15 -21.67 2.98
CA PHE A 232 4.12 -22.23 4.32
C PHE A 232 5.53 -22.15 4.92
N GLU A 233 5.68 -21.49 6.08
CA GLU A 233 6.88 -21.66 6.89
C GLU A 233 6.90 -23.10 7.39
N GLU A 234 7.77 -23.93 6.83
CA GLU A 234 8.08 -25.23 7.43
C GLU A 234 8.68 -24.92 8.81
N LYS A 235 7.92 -25.26 9.87
CA LYS A 235 8.50 -25.38 11.19
C LYS A 235 9.62 -26.42 11.04
N GLU A 236 10.86 -25.97 11.18
CA GLU A 236 12.00 -26.89 11.29
C GLU A 236 11.71 -27.87 12.43
N ASN A 237 11.15 -29.03 12.09
CA ASN A 237 11.23 -30.19 12.93
C ASN A 237 12.68 -30.66 12.89
N ALA A 238 13.25 -30.88 14.07
CA ALA A 238 14.62 -31.30 14.31
C ALA A 238 15.06 -32.47 13.39
N PRO A 239 16.37 -32.61 13.14
CA PRO A 239 16.92 -33.31 11.98
C PRO A 239 16.79 -34.81 12.10
N ASP A 240 16.23 -35.43 11.07
CA ASP A 240 16.58 -36.81 10.74
C ASP A 240 17.64 -36.79 9.63
N GLU A 241 18.67 -37.56 9.89
CA GLU A 241 19.88 -37.66 9.07
C GLU A 241 19.59 -38.32 7.71
N ASN A 242 20.32 -37.85 6.72
CA ASN A 242 20.77 -38.51 5.47
C ASN A 242 20.15 -38.10 4.13
N ILE A 243 21.10 -37.59 3.36
CA ILE A 243 21.43 -37.84 1.95
C ILE A 243 21.21 -36.66 0.96
N PRO A 244 22.01 -36.60 -0.11
CA PRO A 244 22.77 -35.42 -0.53
C PRO A 244 22.26 -34.72 -1.81
N THR A 245 22.68 -33.49 -1.93
CA THR A 245 22.95 -32.70 -3.15
C THR A 245 22.12 -32.94 -4.41
N ASP A 246 21.41 -31.94 -4.90
CA ASP A 246 21.81 -31.31 -6.17
C ASP A 246 21.22 -29.92 -6.36
N ASN A 247 21.93 -29.11 -7.14
CA ASN A 247 21.77 -27.71 -7.41
C ASN A 247 20.46 -27.38 -8.14
N SER A 248 19.82 -26.27 -7.76
CA SER A 248 19.34 -25.29 -8.74
C SER A 248 18.96 -23.96 -8.05
N GLU A 249 19.40 -22.90 -8.68
CA GLU A 249 19.31 -21.49 -8.37
C GLU A 249 17.86 -21.03 -8.20
N ILE A 250 17.57 -20.28 -7.12
CA ILE A 250 16.44 -19.34 -7.07
C ILE A 250 16.91 -18.05 -6.44
N SER A 251 16.87 -17.02 -7.24
CA SER A 251 17.07 -15.63 -6.93
C SER A 251 16.07 -15.14 -5.88
N SER A 252 16.56 -14.56 -4.80
CA SER A 252 15.78 -13.77 -3.84
C SER A 252 16.29 -12.33 -3.83
N GLU A 253 15.48 -11.45 -4.38
CA GLU A 253 15.62 -10.00 -4.20
C GLU A 253 14.75 -9.52 -3.04
N HIS A 254 15.32 -8.54 -2.35
CA HIS A 254 14.75 -7.56 -1.41
C HIS A 254 14.62 -7.90 0.07
N ILE A 255 15.64 -7.52 0.82
CA ILE A 255 15.55 -6.59 1.98
C ILE A 255 16.88 -5.86 2.08
N ASP A 256 16.86 -4.59 1.71
CA ASP A 256 17.99 -3.69 1.75
C ASP A 256 17.97 -2.92 3.08
N ILE A 257 18.94 -3.17 3.95
CA ILE A 257 19.35 -2.22 4.98
C ILE A 257 20.87 -2.36 5.14
N GLY A 258 21.62 -1.52 4.45
CA GLY A 258 22.92 -1.02 4.88
C GLY A 258 24.06 -2.00 4.99
N ILE A 259 24.21 -2.98 4.09
CA ILE A 259 25.43 -3.76 3.92
C ILE A 259 25.93 -3.50 2.51
N GLN A 260 26.87 -2.57 2.37
CA GLN A 260 27.58 -2.35 1.12
C GLN A 260 28.26 -3.66 0.67
N LYS A 261 28.00 -4.04 -0.58
CA LYS A 261 28.71 -5.00 -1.43
C LYS A 261 29.70 -5.93 -0.72
N MET A 262 29.21 -7.04 -0.19
CA MET A 262 30.06 -8.16 0.21
C MET A 262 29.65 -9.41 -0.57
N ASP A 263 30.65 -10.22 -0.95
CA ASP A 263 30.45 -11.49 -1.66
C ASP A 263 29.51 -12.41 -0.86
N PRO A 264 28.40 -12.87 -1.45
CA PRO A 264 27.44 -13.76 -0.77
C PRO A 264 28.07 -15.11 -0.37
N GLU A 265 29.18 -15.52 -0.99
CA GLU A 265 29.93 -16.70 -0.61
C GLU A 265 30.68 -16.51 0.71
N PHE A 266 31.17 -15.30 0.97
CA PHE A 266 31.87 -15.01 2.21
C PHE A 266 30.97 -15.08 3.45
N LEU A 267 29.70 -14.64 3.31
CA LEU A 267 28.71 -14.71 4.39
C LEU A 267 28.28 -16.16 4.73
N LYS A 268 28.42 -17.09 3.80
CA LYS A 268 28.17 -18.53 4.01
C LYS A 268 29.36 -19.27 4.63
N THR A 269 30.52 -18.62 4.73
CA THR A 269 31.71 -19.22 5.32
C THR A 269 31.48 -19.54 6.80
N ARG A 270 31.93 -20.73 7.23
CA ARG A 270 31.78 -21.18 8.62
C ARG A 270 32.72 -20.41 9.53
N ILE A 271 32.28 -20.13 10.75
CA ILE A 271 33.09 -19.44 11.78
C ILE A 271 34.36 -20.20 12.16
N GLU A 272 34.40 -21.52 11.91
CA GLU A 272 35.56 -22.37 12.11
C GLU A 272 36.78 -21.97 11.27
N ASN A 273 36.52 -21.29 10.13
CA ASN A 273 37.57 -20.80 9.24
C ASN A 273 38.10 -19.40 9.65
N LEU A 274 37.54 -18.81 10.70
CA LEU A 274 38.03 -17.58 11.29
C LEU A 274 39.07 -17.89 12.35
N ASN A 275 40.14 -17.10 12.41
CA ASN A 275 41.17 -17.20 13.42
C ASN A 275 40.69 -16.76 14.81
N LEU A 276 39.68 -17.46 15.35
CA LEU A 276 39.13 -17.25 16.68
C LEU A 276 39.66 -18.28 17.66
N SER A 277 39.75 -17.92 18.94
CA SER A 277 40.16 -18.85 19.99
C SER A 277 39.16 -20.01 20.12
N VAL A 278 39.64 -21.20 20.45
CA VAL A 278 38.83 -22.43 20.63
C VAL A 278 37.68 -22.20 21.62
N ARG A 279 37.89 -21.36 22.62
CA ARG A 279 36.87 -21.00 23.61
C ARG A 279 35.74 -20.17 22.97
N THR A 280 36.08 -19.19 22.12
CA THR A 280 35.13 -18.34 21.41
C THR A 280 34.33 -19.16 20.39
N LEU A 281 35.00 -20.07 19.66
CA LEU A 281 34.35 -20.97 18.70
C LEU A 281 33.34 -21.90 19.38
N ASN A 282 33.71 -22.52 20.51
CA ASN A 282 32.82 -23.40 21.25
C ASN A 282 31.61 -22.65 21.81
N ALA A 283 31.81 -21.44 22.33
CA ALA A 283 30.70 -20.61 22.82
C ALA A 283 29.73 -20.20 21.69
N LEU A 284 30.26 -19.80 20.52
CA LEU A 284 29.41 -19.46 19.35
C LEU A 284 28.69 -20.70 18.80
N SER A 285 29.35 -21.85 18.76
CA SER A 285 28.72 -23.12 18.33
C SER A 285 27.62 -23.55 19.29
N SER A 286 27.80 -23.39 20.60
CA SER A 286 26.74 -23.66 21.61
C SER A 286 25.53 -22.71 21.48
N ALA A 287 25.77 -21.49 21.01
CA ALA A 287 24.75 -20.52 20.71
C ALA A 287 24.12 -20.72 19.28
N ASN A 288 24.47 -21.82 18.60
CA ASN A 288 24.02 -22.17 17.25
C ASN A 288 24.40 -21.14 16.16
N ILE A 289 25.44 -20.37 16.36
CA ILE A 289 25.96 -19.41 15.38
C ILE A 289 27.13 -20.09 14.64
N ARG A 290 26.90 -20.55 13.41
CA ARG A 290 27.84 -21.37 12.62
C ARG A 290 28.45 -20.66 11.42
N THR A 291 27.89 -19.51 11.01
CA THR A 291 28.32 -18.77 9.82
C THR A 291 28.63 -17.31 10.12
N ILE A 292 29.50 -16.70 9.30
CA ILE A 292 29.84 -15.28 9.41
C ILE A 292 28.57 -14.41 9.23
N GLY A 293 27.69 -14.76 8.31
CA GLY A 293 26.42 -14.06 8.12
C GLY A 293 25.48 -14.15 9.33
N GLY A 294 25.48 -15.29 10.03
CA GLY A 294 24.74 -15.46 11.29
C GLY A 294 25.29 -14.56 12.40
N LEU A 295 26.61 -14.44 12.48
CA LEU A 295 27.30 -13.60 13.46
C LEU A 295 27.10 -12.11 13.19
N ALA A 296 27.20 -11.66 11.94
CA ALA A 296 27.02 -10.26 11.53
C ALA A 296 25.62 -9.71 11.76
N ARG A 297 24.60 -10.58 11.84
CA ARG A 297 23.21 -10.20 12.12
C ARG A 297 22.91 -9.99 13.61
N LYS A 298 23.78 -10.46 14.51
CA LYS A 298 23.60 -10.35 15.96
C LYS A 298 24.10 -8.99 16.46
N ARG A 299 23.44 -8.48 17.49
CA ARG A 299 23.88 -7.26 18.18
C ARG A 299 24.96 -7.61 19.18
N GLU A 300 25.81 -6.65 19.50
CA GLU A 300 26.87 -6.81 20.50
C GLU A 300 26.33 -7.32 21.85
N LYS A 301 25.15 -6.84 22.25
CA LYS A 301 24.48 -7.27 23.49
C LYS A 301 24.10 -8.75 23.46
N ASP A 302 23.56 -9.21 22.33
CA ASP A 302 23.12 -10.60 22.14
C ASP A 302 24.31 -11.58 22.18
N ILE A 303 25.50 -11.11 21.75
CA ILE A 303 26.74 -11.90 21.77
C ILE A 303 27.33 -11.93 23.18
N LEU A 304 27.22 -10.86 23.98
CA LEU A 304 27.63 -10.82 25.38
C LEU A 304 26.80 -11.73 26.30
N GLU A 305 25.55 -11.99 25.95
CA GLU A 305 24.66 -12.88 26.69
C GLU A 305 24.92 -14.38 26.42
N VAL A 306 25.77 -14.70 25.44
CA VAL A 306 26.16 -16.09 25.15
C VAL A 306 26.99 -16.66 26.29
N GLU A 307 26.53 -17.76 26.88
CA GLU A 307 27.21 -18.44 27.98
C GLU A 307 28.63 -18.88 27.58
N GLY A 308 29.63 -18.45 28.34
CA GLY A 308 31.04 -18.71 28.06
C GLY A 308 31.75 -17.66 27.20
N LEU A 309 31.06 -16.64 26.70
CA LEU A 309 31.61 -15.57 25.87
C LEU A 309 31.69 -14.28 26.71
N GLY A 310 32.89 -13.87 27.09
CA GLY A 310 33.10 -12.63 27.83
C GLY A 310 33.54 -11.47 26.94
N ALA A 311 33.71 -10.26 27.52
CA ALA A 311 34.11 -9.05 26.81
C ALA A 311 35.39 -9.23 25.93
N LYS A 312 36.30 -10.11 26.32
CA LYS A 312 37.52 -10.44 25.52
C LYS A 312 37.14 -11.21 24.23
N GLY A 313 36.18 -12.13 24.31
CA GLY A 313 35.72 -12.87 23.14
C GLY A 313 34.97 -11.98 22.13
N VAL A 314 34.17 -11.02 22.62
CA VAL A 314 33.52 -10.03 21.78
C VAL A 314 34.54 -9.12 21.09
N ALA A 315 35.56 -8.68 21.79
CA ALA A 315 36.63 -7.88 21.19
C ALA A 315 37.42 -8.65 20.12
N GLU A 316 37.67 -9.96 20.33
CA GLU A 316 38.28 -10.86 19.34
C GLU A 316 37.42 -11.00 18.10
N ILE A 317 36.11 -11.21 18.25
CA ILE A 317 35.11 -11.27 17.14
C ILE A 317 35.10 -9.96 16.37
N LYS A 318 35.02 -8.81 17.04
CA LYS A 318 35.07 -7.49 16.40
C LYS A 318 36.32 -7.27 15.57
N ARG A 319 37.50 -7.68 16.11
CA ARG A 319 38.74 -7.55 15.38
C ARG A 319 38.76 -8.39 14.11
N VAL A 320 38.37 -9.67 14.20
CA VAL A 320 38.38 -10.59 13.07
C VAL A 320 37.34 -10.19 12.02
N LEU A 321 36.13 -9.76 12.42
CA LEU A 321 35.13 -9.24 11.49
C LEU A 321 35.58 -7.92 10.87
N GLY A 322 36.24 -7.04 11.62
CA GLY A 322 36.80 -5.77 11.14
C GLY A 322 37.89 -5.95 10.08
N GLU A 323 38.73 -7.00 10.19
CA GLU A 323 39.73 -7.38 9.17
C GLU A 323 39.08 -7.74 7.83
N HIS A 324 37.81 -8.16 7.87
CA HIS A 324 37.00 -8.49 6.70
C HIS A 324 35.94 -7.40 6.35
N GLY A 325 36.02 -6.22 6.98
CA GLY A 325 35.16 -5.08 6.69
C GLY A 325 33.72 -5.18 7.22
N ILE A 326 33.48 -6.10 8.18
CA ILE A 326 32.19 -6.32 8.82
C ILE A 326 32.15 -5.67 10.19
N THR A 327 31.11 -4.85 10.45
CA THR A 327 30.84 -4.30 11.78
C THR A 327 29.63 -5.01 12.39
N LEU A 328 29.73 -5.39 13.68
CA LEU A 328 28.60 -5.87 14.46
C LEU A 328 27.58 -4.72 14.64
N LYS A 329 26.31 -5.04 14.62
CA LYS A 329 25.22 -4.09 14.87
C LYS A 329 25.17 -3.62 16.31
#